data_9bfae9c14eab5dacc99a961d8435a252
#
_entry.id   9bfae9c14eab5dacc99a961d8435a252
#
_cell.length_a   1.000
_cell.length_b   1.000
_cell.length_c   1.000
_cell.angle_alpha   90.00
_cell.angle_beta   90.00
_cell.angle_gamma   90.00
#
_symmetry.space_group_name_H-M   'P 1'
#
loop_
_entity.id
_entity.type
_entity.pdbx_description
1 polymer ?
#
loop_
_entity_poly.entity_id
_entity_poly.type
_entity_poly.pdbx_seq_one_letter_code
_entity_poly.pdbx_strand_id
1 'polypeptide(L)'
;MNAPVSMRRGSCPGLSAPMATGDGLLARLTPGGSTIALDAFAGLCRAARTHGNGVMEITSRGSIQIRGLNAASAPLFAADVASLGIEASDGIPVVVDPLAGLTDAEILETQALAASLRKALAAAPFASQLSAKVSVAIDGGAALHLDGLTADIRMRAVDGRHLYISLAGDASTATLLGAVPLERALECVMRLFEILAATSPRSRMREAIQCAGLNAFESVVAGFLVEKLAPARRPAADPIGVHPLSSNNNALGIGLPFGHSDSETLSRLMAAAQQAGASGLRTAPGRALLLVGLSADATRQFAAEANALGFIVDPADPRRKVVACAGAPICASGQIAARAMAPAITDAARLLPDGEIIHISGCAKGCAHPAPAPLAVFGRDGRCDVFADGVLSCSVSSDALPERLVQLARASGGSR
;
A
#
# COMPACT_ATOMS: atom_id res chain seq x y z
N MET A 1 17.65 29.83 15.84
CA MET A 1 17.62 28.63 14.96
C MET A 1 16.16 28.39 14.61
N ASN A 2 15.75 28.75 13.40
CA ASN A 2 14.35 28.59 12.96
C ASN A 2 14.09 27.12 12.69
N ALA A 3 13.03 26.59 13.31
CA ALA A 3 12.52 25.26 13.02
C ALA A 3 12.22 25.12 11.51
N PRO A 4 12.54 24.00 10.86
CA PRO A 4 12.25 23.82 9.45
C PRO A 4 10.74 23.92 9.24
N VAL A 5 10.33 24.78 8.31
CA VAL A 5 8.94 24.91 7.87
C VAL A 5 8.44 23.53 7.49
N SER A 6 7.48 23.01 8.25
CA SER A 6 6.78 21.77 7.95
C SER A 6 6.10 21.94 6.59
N MET A 7 6.68 21.39 5.53
CA MET A 7 6.00 21.25 4.25
C MET A 7 4.90 20.19 4.43
N ARG A 8 3.73 20.61 4.90
CA ARG A 8 2.53 19.79 4.86
C ARG A 8 2.25 19.49 3.39
N ARG A 9 2.38 18.22 3.00
CA ARG A 9 1.87 17.76 1.71
C ARG A 9 0.35 17.93 1.76
N GLY A 10 -0.20 18.86 0.99
CA GLY A 10 -1.59 19.32 1.09
C GLY A 10 -2.61 18.25 0.70
N SER A 11 -2.39 17.47 -0.37
CA SER A 11 -3.33 16.46 -0.87
C SER A 11 -2.62 15.13 -1.15
N CYS A 12 -3.36 14.02 -1.14
CA CYS A 12 -2.87 12.80 -1.77
C CYS A 12 -2.90 12.98 -3.29
N PRO A 13 -1.88 12.53 -4.03
CA PRO A 13 -1.92 12.57 -5.49
C PRO A 13 -3.07 11.69 -5.98
N GLY A 14 -3.84 12.20 -6.95
CA GLY A 14 -4.85 11.47 -7.69
C GLY A 14 -4.52 11.49 -9.18
N LEU A 15 -5.40 10.91 -9.98
CA LEU A 15 -5.30 10.98 -11.43
C LEU A 15 -5.66 12.40 -11.92
N SER A 16 -6.71 12.98 -11.34
CA SER A 16 -7.19 14.33 -11.64
C SER A 16 -6.35 15.46 -10.99
N ALA A 17 -5.62 15.15 -9.91
CA ALA A 17 -4.82 16.09 -9.15
C ALA A 17 -3.42 15.53 -8.86
N PRO A 18 -2.53 15.44 -9.85
CA PRO A 18 -1.18 14.94 -9.66
C PRO A 18 -0.36 15.88 -8.77
N MET A 19 0.58 15.30 -8.01
CA MET A 19 1.39 16.01 -7.03
C MET A 19 2.79 16.30 -7.57
N ALA A 20 3.30 17.52 -7.36
CA ALA A 20 4.68 17.87 -7.70
C ALA A 20 5.71 17.05 -6.88
N THR A 21 6.72 16.54 -7.58
CA THR A 21 7.87 15.79 -7.04
C THR A 21 9.15 16.30 -7.71
N GLY A 22 10.32 15.81 -7.28
CA GLY A 22 11.59 16.28 -7.83
C GLY A 22 11.85 15.85 -9.28
N ASP A 23 11.17 14.83 -9.75
CA ASP A 23 11.25 14.27 -11.12
C ASP A 23 10.02 14.62 -11.98
N GLY A 24 9.21 15.62 -11.58
CA GLY A 24 8.00 16.04 -12.29
C GLY A 24 6.75 15.87 -11.44
N LEU A 25 5.61 15.60 -12.08
CA LEU A 25 4.36 15.31 -11.39
C LEU A 25 4.18 13.81 -11.19
N LEU A 26 3.58 13.44 -10.07
CA LEU A 26 3.20 12.07 -9.69
C LEU A 26 1.68 11.95 -9.72
N ALA A 27 1.17 11.03 -10.53
CA ALA A 27 -0.22 10.60 -10.49
C ALA A 27 -0.36 9.27 -9.73
N ARG A 28 -1.50 9.07 -9.08
CA ARG A 28 -1.83 7.84 -8.37
C ARG A 28 -3.17 7.31 -8.84
N LEU A 29 -3.19 6.02 -9.17
CA LEU A 29 -4.39 5.25 -9.41
C LEU A 29 -4.63 4.34 -8.22
N THR A 30 -5.85 4.35 -7.70
CA THR A 30 -6.27 3.41 -6.64
C THR A 30 -7.31 2.48 -7.25
N PRO A 31 -6.92 1.28 -7.71
CA PRO A 31 -7.86 0.30 -8.23
C PRO A 31 -8.87 -0.08 -7.15
N GLY A 32 -10.11 -0.24 -7.55
CA GLY A 32 -11.21 -0.52 -6.63
C GLY A 32 -11.28 -1.96 -6.08
N GLY A 33 -10.21 -2.76 -6.24
CA GLY A 33 -10.22 -4.20 -5.94
C GLY A 33 -10.71 -5.04 -7.12
N SER A 34 -11.08 -4.42 -8.25
CA SER A 34 -11.42 -5.12 -9.48
C SER A 34 -10.19 -5.70 -10.17
N THR A 35 -10.42 -6.75 -10.97
CA THR A 35 -9.36 -7.34 -11.81
C THR A 35 -9.13 -6.44 -13.03
N ILE A 36 -7.89 -6.01 -13.21
CA ILE A 36 -7.45 -5.23 -14.37
C ILE A 36 -7.10 -6.21 -15.49
N ALA A 37 -7.64 -6.00 -16.69
CA ALA A 37 -7.25 -6.77 -17.87
C ALA A 37 -5.76 -6.57 -18.18
N LEU A 38 -5.06 -7.63 -18.60
CA LEU A 38 -3.63 -7.57 -18.88
C LEU A 38 -3.28 -6.55 -19.97
N ASP A 39 -4.10 -6.46 -21.01
CA ASP A 39 -3.96 -5.47 -22.08
C ASP A 39 -4.17 -4.03 -21.60
N ALA A 40 -5.11 -3.82 -20.67
CA ALA A 40 -5.32 -2.52 -20.05
C ALA A 40 -4.11 -2.11 -19.20
N PHE A 41 -3.54 -3.02 -18.42
CA PHE A 41 -2.32 -2.73 -17.66
C PHE A 41 -1.11 -2.51 -18.57
N ALA A 42 -0.95 -3.28 -19.66
CA ALA A 42 0.07 -3.04 -20.67
C ALA A 42 -0.13 -1.67 -21.35
N GLY A 43 -1.40 -1.25 -21.57
CA GLY A 43 -1.76 0.10 -22.00
C GLY A 43 -1.31 1.17 -21.01
N LEU A 44 -1.52 0.95 -19.72
CA LEU A 44 -1.05 1.83 -18.65
C LEU A 44 0.49 1.95 -18.64
N CYS A 45 1.20 0.85 -18.87
CA CYS A 45 2.67 0.86 -19.02
C CYS A 45 3.12 1.72 -20.22
N ARG A 46 2.43 1.63 -21.35
CA ARG A 46 2.69 2.49 -22.52
C ARG A 46 2.43 3.96 -22.19
N ALA A 47 1.29 4.28 -21.58
CA ALA A 47 0.94 5.63 -21.18
C ALA A 47 1.97 6.22 -20.19
N ALA A 48 2.46 5.42 -19.22
CA ALA A 48 3.49 5.82 -18.27
C ALA A 48 4.83 6.20 -18.97
N ARG A 49 5.18 5.50 -20.06
CA ARG A 49 6.38 5.79 -20.86
C ARG A 49 6.18 6.99 -21.78
N THR A 50 4.98 7.13 -22.37
CA THR A 50 4.68 8.21 -23.32
C THR A 50 4.58 9.56 -22.63
N HIS A 51 3.97 9.61 -21.44
CA HIS A 51 3.62 10.84 -20.75
C HIS A 51 4.49 11.15 -19.53
N GLY A 52 5.14 10.13 -18.96
CA GLY A 52 5.98 10.22 -17.77
C GLY A 52 7.44 9.83 -18.04
N ASN A 53 8.13 9.40 -16.98
CA ASN A 53 9.51 8.91 -17.07
C ASN A 53 9.62 7.37 -17.15
N GLY A 54 8.50 6.68 -17.33
CA GLY A 54 8.44 5.23 -17.41
C GLY A 54 8.55 4.49 -16.07
N VAL A 55 8.79 5.17 -14.95
CA VAL A 55 8.83 4.54 -13.63
C VAL A 55 7.42 4.36 -13.08
N MET A 56 7.09 3.12 -12.71
CA MET A 56 5.84 2.75 -12.07
C MET A 56 6.12 2.16 -10.68
N GLU A 57 5.29 2.52 -9.70
CA GLU A 57 5.42 2.05 -8.32
C GLU A 57 4.13 1.40 -7.86
N ILE A 58 4.25 0.32 -7.09
CA ILE A 58 3.14 -0.23 -6.30
C ILE A 58 3.37 0.18 -4.84
N THR A 59 2.41 0.88 -4.27
CA THR A 59 2.52 1.37 -2.90
C THR A 59 2.30 0.26 -1.88
N SER A 60 2.65 0.50 -0.62
CA SER A 60 2.34 -0.42 0.49
C SER A 60 0.84 -0.71 0.66
N ARG A 61 -0.03 0.11 0.07
CA ARG A 61 -1.50 -0.05 0.08
C ARG A 61 -2.07 -0.62 -1.22
N GLY A 62 -1.23 -0.99 -2.20
CA GLY A 62 -1.66 -1.51 -3.49
C GLY A 62 -2.11 -0.45 -4.51
N SER A 63 -1.86 0.85 -4.28
CA SER A 63 -2.10 1.84 -5.32
C SER A 63 -0.95 1.85 -6.33
N ILE A 64 -1.25 2.21 -7.59
CA ILE A 64 -0.27 2.36 -8.66
C ILE A 64 0.14 3.84 -8.72
N GLN A 65 1.44 4.13 -8.80
CA GLN A 65 1.96 5.48 -8.98
C GLN A 65 2.75 5.58 -10.28
N ILE A 66 2.50 6.65 -11.01
CA ILE A 66 3.18 7.00 -12.25
C ILE A 66 3.95 8.29 -12.02
N ARG A 67 5.20 8.33 -12.46
CA ARG A 67 6.13 9.42 -12.17
C ARG A 67 6.58 10.15 -13.44
N GLY A 68 7.16 11.34 -13.24
CA GLY A 68 7.78 12.11 -14.31
C GLY A 68 6.81 12.77 -15.27
N LEU A 69 5.54 12.90 -14.91
CA LEU A 69 4.56 13.68 -15.67
C LEU A 69 4.90 15.18 -15.57
N ASN A 70 4.37 15.97 -16.47
CA ASN A 70 4.40 17.43 -16.42
C ASN A 70 2.99 18.02 -16.61
N ALA A 71 2.87 19.34 -16.53
CA ALA A 71 1.56 20.01 -16.63
C ALA A 71 0.85 19.75 -17.98
N ALA A 72 1.59 19.56 -19.07
CA ALA A 72 1.03 19.28 -20.38
C ALA A 72 0.69 17.79 -20.54
N SER A 73 1.55 16.89 -20.05
CA SER A 73 1.36 15.45 -20.23
C SER A 73 0.38 14.80 -19.23
N ALA A 74 0.18 15.39 -18.04
CA ALA A 74 -0.71 14.82 -17.04
C ALA A 74 -2.18 14.69 -17.49
N PRO A 75 -2.80 15.69 -18.16
CA PRO A 75 -4.16 15.53 -18.71
C PRO A 75 -4.23 14.47 -19.80
N LEU A 76 -3.21 14.34 -20.65
CA LEU A 76 -3.15 13.32 -21.71
C LEU A 76 -3.03 11.91 -21.10
N PHE A 77 -2.18 11.76 -20.09
CA PHE A 77 -2.10 10.52 -19.31
C PHE A 77 -3.44 10.14 -18.69
N ALA A 78 -4.16 11.10 -18.09
CA ALA A 78 -5.47 10.84 -17.50
C ALA A 78 -6.50 10.40 -18.55
N ALA A 79 -6.47 10.99 -19.74
CA ALA A 79 -7.34 10.60 -20.86
C ALA A 79 -7.04 9.18 -21.35
N ASP A 80 -5.76 8.83 -21.49
CA ASP A 80 -5.35 7.47 -21.87
C ASP A 80 -5.84 6.45 -20.83
N VAL A 81 -5.62 6.71 -19.52
CA VAL A 81 -6.09 5.83 -18.43
C VAL A 81 -7.61 5.64 -18.48
N ALA A 82 -8.36 6.71 -18.72
CA ALA A 82 -9.83 6.63 -18.86
C ALA A 82 -10.25 5.72 -20.02
N SER A 83 -9.51 5.75 -21.14
CA SER A 83 -9.79 4.90 -22.32
C SER A 83 -9.50 3.41 -22.09
N LEU A 84 -8.63 3.07 -21.12
CA LEU A 84 -8.26 1.69 -20.78
C LEU A 84 -9.32 0.97 -19.93
N GLY A 85 -10.35 1.67 -19.45
CA GLY A 85 -11.37 1.08 -18.58
C GLY A 85 -10.84 0.63 -17.20
N ILE A 86 -9.70 1.15 -16.78
CA ILE A 86 -9.17 0.88 -15.43
C ILE A 86 -9.97 1.71 -14.43
N GLU A 87 -10.67 1.01 -13.54
CA GLU A 87 -11.35 1.67 -12.43
C GLU A 87 -10.28 2.31 -11.52
N ALA A 88 -10.28 3.63 -11.46
CA ALA A 88 -9.44 4.40 -10.56
C ALA A 88 -10.33 5.36 -9.78
N SER A 89 -10.33 5.24 -8.45
CA SER A 89 -11.06 6.18 -7.61
C SER A 89 -10.14 7.34 -7.19
N ASP A 90 -10.56 8.56 -7.53
CA ASP A 90 -10.08 9.76 -6.87
C ASP A 90 -10.92 9.96 -5.60
N GLY A 91 -10.29 10.11 -4.46
CA GLY A 91 -11.01 10.31 -3.19
C GLY A 91 -10.43 9.51 -2.03
N ILE A 92 -11.29 9.21 -1.06
CA ILE A 92 -10.89 8.44 0.12
C ILE A 92 -10.62 6.98 -0.29
N PRO A 93 -9.39 6.47 -0.07
CA PRO A 93 -9.06 5.09 -0.40
C PRO A 93 -9.91 4.09 0.41
N VAL A 94 -10.65 3.24 -0.30
CA VAL A 94 -11.34 2.08 0.25
C VAL A 94 -10.65 0.83 -0.28
N VAL A 95 -9.85 0.21 0.57
CA VAL A 95 -9.05 -0.99 0.25
C VAL A 95 -9.85 -2.22 0.64
N VAL A 96 -10.00 -3.16 -0.30
CA VAL A 96 -10.60 -4.47 -0.06
C VAL A 96 -9.53 -5.56 -0.06
N ASP A 97 -9.88 -6.74 0.44
CA ASP A 97 -9.06 -7.94 0.31
C ASP A 97 -8.69 -8.18 -1.17
N PRO A 98 -7.42 -8.37 -1.51
CA PRO A 98 -7.01 -8.56 -2.91
C PRO A 98 -7.59 -9.78 -3.60
N LEU A 99 -8.06 -10.78 -2.86
CA LEU A 99 -8.72 -11.98 -3.38
C LEU A 99 -10.25 -11.92 -3.30
N ALA A 100 -10.82 -10.80 -2.85
CA ALA A 100 -12.28 -10.63 -2.73
C ALA A 100 -13.01 -11.03 -4.02
N GLY A 101 -14.02 -11.91 -3.90
CA GLY A 101 -14.79 -12.45 -5.01
C GLY A 101 -14.06 -13.43 -5.93
N LEU A 102 -12.84 -13.89 -5.57
CA LEU A 102 -12.07 -14.89 -6.32
C LEU A 102 -11.88 -16.21 -5.58
N THR A 103 -12.23 -16.27 -4.29
CA THR A 103 -11.99 -17.42 -3.43
C THR A 103 -13.23 -17.78 -2.61
N ASP A 104 -13.52 -19.08 -2.49
CA ASP A 104 -14.60 -19.59 -1.63
C ASP A 104 -14.26 -19.48 -0.13
N ALA A 105 -13.02 -19.17 0.21
CA ALA A 105 -12.60 -18.93 1.58
C ALA A 105 -13.04 -17.58 2.15
N GLU A 106 -13.62 -16.70 1.31
CA GLU A 106 -14.19 -15.43 1.74
C GLU A 106 -15.43 -15.66 2.61
N ILE A 107 -15.45 -15.08 3.81
CA ILE A 107 -16.59 -15.20 4.75
C ILE A 107 -17.76 -14.34 4.28
N LEU A 108 -17.46 -13.16 3.72
CA LEU A 108 -18.43 -12.17 3.29
C LEU A 108 -17.94 -11.46 2.02
N GLU A 109 -18.79 -11.45 0.99
CA GLU A 109 -18.53 -10.66 -0.23
C GLU A 109 -18.53 -9.17 0.11
N THR A 110 -17.44 -8.47 -0.18
CA THR A 110 -17.22 -7.10 0.27
C THR A 110 -17.13 -6.08 -0.87
N GLN A 111 -17.05 -6.50 -2.12
CA GLN A 111 -16.87 -5.57 -3.25
C GLN A 111 -18.07 -4.66 -3.46
N ALA A 112 -19.29 -5.20 -3.32
CA ALA A 112 -20.52 -4.41 -3.44
C ALA A 112 -20.62 -3.34 -2.34
N LEU A 113 -20.25 -3.68 -1.10
CA LEU A 113 -20.17 -2.72 0.00
C LEU A 113 -19.12 -1.64 -0.27
N ALA A 114 -17.94 -2.02 -0.74
CA ALA A 114 -16.87 -1.09 -1.08
C ALA A 114 -17.26 -0.12 -2.19
N ALA A 115 -17.90 -0.62 -3.26
CA ALA A 115 -18.41 0.22 -4.35
C ALA A 115 -19.47 1.22 -3.85
N SER A 116 -20.43 0.75 -3.03
CA SER A 116 -21.47 1.59 -2.42
C SER A 116 -20.86 2.67 -1.52
N LEU A 117 -19.84 2.31 -0.71
CA LEU A 117 -19.14 3.25 0.17
C LEU A 117 -18.37 4.31 -0.62
N ARG A 118 -17.65 3.93 -1.69
CA ARG A 118 -16.96 4.90 -2.56
C ARG A 118 -17.95 5.90 -3.18
N LYS A 119 -19.07 5.41 -3.68
CA LYS A 119 -20.14 6.24 -4.25
C LYS A 119 -20.74 7.19 -3.20
N ALA A 120 -21.04 6.69 -2.01
CA ALA A 120 -21.58 7.50 -0.92
C ALA A 120 -20.60 8.58 -0.46
N LEU A 121 -19.32 8.25 -0.30
CA LEU A 121 -18.27 9.20 0.09
C LEU A 121 -18.05 10.29 -0.97
N ALA A 122 -18.08 9.93 -2.25
CA ALA A 122 -17.94 10.92 -3.33
C ALA A 122 -19.12 11.91 -3.39
N ALA A 123 -20.32 11.49 -2.99
CA ALA A 123 -21.54 12.31 -2.97
C ALA A 123 -21.76 13.03 -1.62
N ALA A 124 -20.95 12.73 -0.59
CA ALA A 124 -21.17 13.25 0.75
C ALA A 124 -20.90 14.77 0.83
N PRO A 125 -21.82 15.57 1.41
CA PRO A 125 -21.65 17.02 1.51
C PRO A 125 -20.43 17.41 2.38
N PHE A 126 -20.03 16.54 3.29
CA PHE A 126 -18.87 16.72 4.16
C PHE A 126 -17.54 16.21 3.55
N ALA A 127 -17.53 15.65 2.35
CA ALA A 127 -16.34 15.03 1.75
C ALA A 127 -15.13 15.97 1.71
N SER A 128 -15.33 17.26 1.42
CA SER A 128 -14.27 18.28 1.38
C SER A 128 -13.67 18.61 2.75
N GLN A 129 -14.35 18.24 3.82
CA GLN A 129 -13.90 18.44 5.20
C GLN A 129 -13.04 17.27 5.70
N LEU A 130 -13.08 16.13 5.03
CA LEU A 130 -12.25 14.99 5.38
C LEU A 130 -10.80 15.16 4.89
N SER A 131 -9.86 14.62 5.66
CA SER A 131 -8.46 14.58 5.22
C SER A 131 -8.31 13.66 4.01
N ALA A 132 -7.58 14.11 2.99
CA ALA A 132 -7.22 13.26 1.84
C ALA A 132 -6.40 11.99 2.22
N LYS A 133 -5.93 11.90 3.46
CA LYS A 133 -5.18 10.73 3.98
C LYS A 133 -6.06 9.73 4.71
N VAL A 134 -7.31 10.06 4.96
CA VAL A 134 -8.28 9.14 5.58
C VAL A 134 -8.45 7.92 4.68
N SER A 135 -8.63 6.75 5.25
CA SER A 135 -8.73 5.50 4.51
C SER A 135 -9.63 4.49 5.19
N VAL A 136 -10.23 3.61 4.41
CA VAL A 136 -11.02 2.48 4.88
C VAL A 136 -10.37 1.17 4.44
N ALA A 137 -10.40 0.16 5.31
CA ALA A 137 -10.06 -1.22 5.00
C ALA A 137 -11.31 -2.08 5.19
N ILE A 138 -11.69 -2.85 4.16
CA ILE A 138 -12.80 -3.80 4.22
C ILE A 138 -12.26 -5.20 3.94
N ASP A 139 -12.38 -6.07 4.92
CA ASP A 139 -11.80 -7.41 4.95
C ASP A 139 -12.92 -8.45 4.98
N GLY A 140 -13.10 -9.17 3.90
CA GLY A 140 -14.10 -10.23 3.75
C GLY A 140 -13.71 -11.56 4.40
N GLY A 141 -12.49 -11.66 4.95
CA GLY A 141 -12.02 -12.85 5.64
C GLY A 141 -11.26 -13.85 4.77
N ALA A 142 -10.90 -13.50 3.52
CA ALA A 142 -10.08 -14.34 2.66
C ALA A 142 -8.61 -14.41 3.14
N ALA A 143 -7.81 -15.24 2.46
CA ALA A 143 -6.43 -15.54 2.84
C ALA A 143 -5.51 -14.30 2.87
N LEU A 144 -5.71 -13.34 1.96
CA LEU A 144 -4.95 -12.08 1.92
C LEU A 144 -5.64 -10.97 2.71
N HIS A 145 -6.04 -11.29 3.93
CA HIS A 145 -6.72 -10.36 4.83
C HIS A 145 -5.90 -9.09 5.13
N LEU A 146 -6.59 -8.03 5.55
CA LEU A 146 -6.01 -6.71 5.73
C LEU A 146 -5.57 -6.40 7.18
N ASP A 147 -5.28 -7.41 8.02
CA ASP A 147 -4.95 -7.18 9.44
C ASP A 147 -3.74 -6.28 9.63
N GLY A 148 -2.70 -6.39 8.81
CA GLY A 148 -1.51 -5.54 8.87
C GLY A 148 -1.68 -4.13 8.26
N LEU A 149 -2.83 -3.83 7.63
CA LEU A 149 -3.05 -2.54 6.99
C LEU A 149 -3.65 -1.54 7.99
N THR A 150 -2.92 -0.47 8.29
CA THR A 150 -3.44 0.65 9.10
C THR A 150 -4.49 1.43 8.32
N ALA A 151 -5.67 1.64 8.90
CA ALA A 151 -6.75 2.45 8.33
C ALA A 151 -7.41 3.34 9.40
N ASP A 152 -8.17 4.34 8.97
CA ASP A 152 -8.95 5.19 9.86
C ASP A 152 -10.22 4.47 10.31
N ILE A 153 -10.88 3.75 9.40
CA ILE A 153 -11.98 2.85 9.69
C ILE A 153 -11.65 1.48 9.11
N ARG A 154 -11.85 0.45 9.91
CA ARG A 154 -11.66 -0.95 9.50
C ARG A 154 -12.99 -1.67 9.64
N MET A 155 -13.33 -2.43 8.61
CA MET A 155 -14.44 -3.38 8.62
C MET A 155 -13.86 -4.78 8.41
N ARG A 156 -14.17 -5.72 9.29
CA ARG A 156 -13.73 -7.12 9.19
C ARG A 156 -14.91 -8.05 9.32
N ALA A 157 -15.09 -8.95 8.37
CA ALA A 157 -16.13 -9.97 8.42
C ALA A 157 -16.05 -10.83 9.69
N VAL A 158 -17.18 -10.98 10.35
CA VAL A 158 -17.40 -11.87 11.51
C VAL A 158 -17.93 -13.20 11.01
N ASP A 159 -18.97 -13.10 10.22
CA ASP A 159 -19.73 -14.19 9.61
C ASP A 159 -20.35 -13.65 8.29
N GLY A 160 -21.16 -14.43 7.61
CA GLY A 160 -21.79 -14.02 6.35
C GLY A 160 -22.79 -12.85 6.44
N ARG A 161 -22.96 -12.25 7.63
CA ARG A 161 -23.97 -11.17 7.87
C ARG A 161 -23.48 -10.01 8.70
N HIS A 162 -22.31 -10.10 9.34
CA HIS A 162 -21.83 -9.08 10.28
C HIS A 162 -20.39 -8.71 10.02
N LEU A 163 -20.07 -7.44 10.31
CA LEU A 163 -18.74 -6.86 10.23
C LEU A 163 -18.35 -6.22 11.56
N TYR A 164 -17.13 -6.48 12.06
CA TYR A 164 -16.55 -5.67 13.11
C TYR A 164 -16.15 -4.31 12.57
N ILE A 165 -16.44 -3.26 13.34
CA ILE A 165 -15.96 -1.89 13.07
C ILE A 165 -14.88 -1.55 14.09
N SER A 166 -13.73 -1.09 13.59
CA SER A 166 -12.63 -0.61 14.42
C SER A 166 -12.07 0.70 13.88
N LEU A 167 -11.50 1.53 14.75
CA LEU A 167 -11.00 2.87 14.42
C LEU A 167 -9.49 3.00 14.64
N ALA A 168 -8.84 3.75 13.75
CA ALA A 168 -7.53 4.36 13.93
C ALA A 168 -6.35 3.42 14.14
N GLY A 169 -6.21 2.35 13.33
CA GLY A 169 -5.09 1.42 13.46
C GLY A 169 -5.10 0.29 12.46
N ASP A 170 -4.28 -0.71 12.72
CA ASP A 170 -4.32 -2.05 12.15
C ASP A 170 -5.10 -2.99 13.10
N ALA A 171 -5.15 -4.30 12.82
CA ALA A 171 -5.90 -5.25 13.66
C ALA A 171 -5.39 -5.37 15.10
N SER A 172 -4.13 -4.95 15.36
CA SER A 172 -3.53 -5.02 16.70
C SER A 172 -3.64 -3.70 17.48
N THR A 173 -3.82 -2.58 16.80
CA THR A 173 -3.73 -1.23 17.38
C THR A 173 -5.02 -0.43 17.25
N ALA A 174 -5.96 -0.85 16.40
CA ALA A 174 -7.23 -0.17 16.23
C ALA A 174 -8.17 -0.39 17.42
N THR A 175 -8.94 0.63 17.76
CA THR A 175 -9.98 0.55 18.79
C THR A 175 -11.21 -0.14 18.23
N LEU A 176 -11.57 -1.30 18.75
CA LEU A 176 -12.78 -2.03 18.38
C LEU A 176 -14.01 -1.34 18.95
N LEU A 177 -14.99 -1.00 18.11
CA LEU A 177 -16.30 -0.47 18.55
C LEU A 177 -17.32 -1.59 18.79
N GLY A 178 -17.38 -2.58 17.91
CA GLY A 178 -18.32 -3.70 17.98
C GLY A 178 -18.63 -4.27 16.59
N ALA A 179 -19.60 -5.16 16.52
CA ALA A 179 -20.08 -5.73 15.27
C ALA A 179 -21.34 -5.00 14.79
N VAL A 180 -21.52 -4.90 13.47
CA VAL A 180 -22.71 -4.32 12.83
C VAL A 180 -23.27 -5.29 11.78
N PRO A 181 -24.59 -5.35 11.58
CA PRO A 181 -25.18 -6.08 10.47
C PRO A 181 -24.70 -5.50 9.12
N LEU A 182 -24.47 -6.36 8.13
CA LEU A 182 -24.00 -5.96 6.80
C LEU A 182 -24.87 -4.87 6.17
N GLU A 183 -26.18 -5.01 6.27
CA GLU A 183 -27.17 -4.06 5.74
C GLU A 183 -27.11 -2.66 6.40
N ARG A 184 -26.54 -2.57 7.60
CA ARG A 184 -26.36 -1.31 8.33
C ARG A 184 -24.92 -0.78 8.26
N ALA A 185 -23.97 -1.54 7.72
CA ALA A 185 -22.55 -1.19 7.72
C ALA A 185 -22.24 0.11 6.96
N LEU A 186 -22.86 0.32 5.81
CA LEU A 186 -22.69 1.56 5.03
C LEU A 186 -23.13 2.78 5.84
N GLU A 187 -24.32 2.73 6.39
CA GLU A 187 -24.86 3.84 7.20
C GLU A 187 -23.99 4.12 8.42
N CYS A 188 -23.58 3.08 9.15
CA CYS A 188 -22.70 3.19 10.31
C CYS A 188 -21.37 3.90 9.96
N VAL A 189 -20.71 3.49 8.87
CA VAL A 189 -19.45 4.08 8.42
C VAL A 189 -19.63 5.53 7.96
N MET A 190 -20.71 5.84 7.27
CA MET A 190 -21.02 7.22 6.87
C MET A 190 -21.25 8.13 8.09
N ARG A 191 -21.90 7.66 9.16
CA ARG A 191 -22.04 8.40 10.42
C ARG A 191 -20.69 8.66 11.10
N LEU A 192 -19.77 7.68 11.08
CA LEU A 192 -18.41 7.87 11.58
C LEU A 192 -17.65 8.95 10.80
N PHE A 193 -17.82 9.03 9.48
CA PHE A 193 -17.22 10.08 8.67
C PHE A 193 -17.87 11.44 8.89
N GLU A 194 -19.17 11.48 9.07
CA GLU A 194 -19.91 12.70 9.37
C GLU A 194 -19.42 13.34 10.69
N ILE A 195 -19.31 12.56 11.76
CA ILE A 195 -18.78 13.05 13.03
C ILE A 195 -17.30 13.42 12.96
N LEU A 196 -16.48 12.66 12.20
CA LEU A 196 -15.07 13.00 11.95
C LEU A 196 -14.94 14.36 11.24
N ALA A 197 -15.73 14.61 10.23
CA ALA A 197 -15.74 15.87 9.50
C ALA A 197 -16.21 17.05 10.38
N ALA A 198 -17.21 16.82 11.22
CA ALA A 198 -17.79 17.86 12.09
C ALA A 198 -16.88 18.21 13.28
N THR A 199 -16.25 17.22 13.91
CA THR A 199 -15.48 17.42 15.14
C THR A 199 -14.02 17.80 14.89
N SER A 200 -13.43 17.28 13.82
CA SER A 200 -12.01 17.45 13.53
C SER A 200 -11.77 17.51 12.02
N PRO A 201 -12.16 18.61 11.34
CA PRO A 201 -11.98 18.75 9.90
C PRO A 201 -10.53 18.56 9.47
N ARG A 202 -10.33 17.81 8.39
CA ARG A 202 -9.01 17.48 7.79
C ARG A 202 -8.04 16.70 8.69
N SER A 203 -8.51 16.18 9.82
CA SER A 203 -7.75 15.30 10.71
C SER A 203 -7.88 13.83 10.30
N ARG A 204 -6.96 12.98 10.82
CA ARG A 204 -7.07 11.54 10.78
C ARG A 204 -7.90 11.07 11.97
N MET A 205 -8.50 9.89 11.89
CA MET A 205 -9.32 9.33 12.96
C MET A 205 -8.61 9.28 14.31
N ARG A 206 -7.32 8.93 14.34
CA ARG A 206 -6.51 8.92 15.56
C ARG A 206 -6.43 10.29 16.23
N GLU A 207 -6.21 11.34 15.44
CA GLU A 207 -6.15 12.72 15.91
C GLU A 207 -7.52 13.18 16.41
N ALA A 208 -8.58 12.82 15.70
CA ALA A 208 -9.95 13.16 16.07
C ALA A 208 -10.37 12.50 17.39
N ILE A 209 -10.03 11.23 17.61
CA ILE A 209 -10.27 10.53 18.87
C ILE A 209 -9.50 11.20 20.03
N GLN A 210 -8.26 11.64 19.79
CA GLN A 210 -7.48 12.36 20.81
C GLN A 210 -8.09 13.72 21.19
N CYS A 211 -8.71 14.42 20.21
CA CYS A 211 -9.30 15.74 20.43
C CYS A 211 -10.72 15.69 20.98
N ALA A 212 -11.58 14.84 20.42
CA ALA A 212 -13.01 14.79 20.73
C ALA A 212 -13.39 13.68 21.73
N GLY A 213 -12.47 12.76 22.00
CA GLY A 213 -12.72 11.56 22.80
C GLY A 213 -13.37 10.43 22.00
N LEU A 214 -13.15 9.19 22.43
CA LEU A 214 -13.73 8.00 21.79
C LEU A 214 -15.26 7.99 21.87
N ASN A 215 -15.81 8.42 22.99
CA ASN A 215 -17.26 8.44 23.25
C ASN A 215 -18.07 9.21 22.19
N ALA A 216 -17.47 10.23 21.53
CA ALA A 216 -18.12 10.95 20.45
C ALA A 216 -18.42 10.03 19.25
N PHE A 217 -17.54 9.08 18.97
CA PHE A 217 -17.69 8.10 17.90
C PHE A 217 -18.56 6.91 18.32
N GLU A 218 -18.41 6.42 19.56
CA GLU A 218 -19.21 5.32 20.09
C GLU A 218 -20.70 5.68 20.13
N SER A 219 -21.04 6.88 20.57
CA SER A 219 -22.43 7.33 20.71
C SER A 219 -23.18 7.35 19.38
N VAL A 220 -22.52 7.73 18.27
CA VAL A 220 -23.19 7.79 16.95
C VAL A 220 -23.39 6.42 16.31
N VAL A 221 -22.69 5.39 16.77
CA VAL A 221 -22.83 4.03 16.26
C VAL A 221 -23.50 3.06 17.21
N ALA A 222 -23.80 3.47 18.44
CA ALA A 222 -24.38 2.60 19.48
C ALA A 222 -25.64 1.84 19.00
N GLY A 223 -26.52 2.51 18.25
CA GLY A 223 -27.74 1.90 17.70
C GLY A 223 -27.56 0.94 16.53
N PHE A 224 -26.33 0.77 16.05
CA PHE A 224 -25.97 -0.18 14.99
C PHE A 224 -25.33 -1.45 15.54
N LEU A 225 -24.76 -1.37 16.76
CA LEU A 225 -23.94 -2.44 17.32
C LEU A 225 -24.78 -3.63 17.77
N VAL A 226 -24.27 -4.83 17.49
CA VAL A 226 -24.78 -6.10 17.99
C VAL A 226 -23.69 -6.82 18.76
N GLU A 227 -24.07 -7.63 19.75
CA GLU A 227 -23.14 -8.40 20.55
C GLU A 227 -22.53 -9.54 19.72
N LYS A 228 -21.21 -9.56 19.63
CA LYS A 228 -20.40 -10.62 19.00
C LYS A 228 -19.09 -10.78 19.77
N LEU A 229 -18.54 -11.97 19.75
CA LEU A 229 -17.20 -12.21 20.31
C LEU A 229 -16.16 -11.39 19.57
N ALA A 230 -15.15 -10.89 20.28
CA ALA A 230 -14.05 -10.15 19.67
C ALA A 230 -13.31 -11.01 18.62
N PRO A 231 -12.82 -10.38 17.51
CA PRO A 231 -12.18 -11.12 16.44
C PRO A 231 -10.88 -11.78 16.91
N ALA A 232 -10.69 -13.06 16.59
CA ALA A 232 -9.42 -13.75 16.82
C ALA A 232 -8.29 -13.13 15.99
N ARG A 233 -7.06 -13.16 16.50
CA ARG A 233 -5.87 -12.81 15.74
C ARG A 233 -5.64 -13.83 14.63
N ARG A 234 -5.19 -13.37 13.48
CA ARG A 234 -4.81 -14.21 12.34
C ARG A 234 -3.29 -14.12 12.12
N PRO A 235 -2.65 -15.19 11.59
CA PRO A 235 -1.27 -15.11 11.11
C PRO A 235 -1.15 -13.99 10.06
N ALA A 236 0.04 -13.40 9.92
CA ALA A 236 0.24 -12.35 8.92
C ALA A 236 -0.04 -12.88 7.50
N ALA A 237 -0.82 -12.14 6.72
CA ALA A 237 -1.04 -12.45 5.32
C ALA A 237 0.15 -11.98 4.49
N ASP A 238 0.63 -12.84 3.58
CA ASP A 238 1.70 -12.49 2.65
C ASP A 238 1.16 -12.52 1.21
N PRO A 239 1.23 -11.41 0.46
CA PRO A 239 0.75 -11.38 -0.92
C PRO A 239 1.68 -12.07 -1.91
N ILE A 240 2.92 -12.43 -1.53
CA ILE A 240 3.87 -13.11 -2.41
C ILE A 240 3.67 -14.62 -2.33
N GLY A 241 3.69 -15.28 -3.48
CA GLY A 241 3.52 -16.73 -3.57
C GLY A 241 2.23 -17.14 -4.25
N VAL A 242 1.86 -18.41 -4.11
CA VAL A 242 0.70 -19.01 -4.78
C VAL A 242 -0.53 -18.98 -3.88
N HIS A 243 -1.64 -18.47 -4.40
CA HIS A 243 -2.92 -18.39 -3.71
C HIS A 243 -3.99 -19.13 -4.49
N PRO A 244 -4.58 -20.21 -3.93
CA PRO A 244 -5.66 -20.96 -4.58
C PRO A 244 -6.90 -20.09 -4.78
N LEU A 245 -7.59 -20.25 -5.92
CA LEU A 245 -8.85 -19.62 -6.28
C LEU A 245 -9.97 -20.66 -6.42
N SER A 246 -11.23 -20.20 -6.33
CA SER A 246 -12.43 -21.05 -6.41
C SER A 246 -12.55 -21.86 -7.72
N SER A 247 -12.02 -21.36 -8.81
CA SER A 247 -12.07 -21.98 -10.14
C SER A 247 -11.06 -23.12 -10.35
N ASN A 248 -10.45 -23.64 -9.29
CA ASN A 248 -9.33 -24.59 -9.35
C ASN A 248 -8.08 -24.02 -10.06
N ASN A 249 -8.00 -22.70 -10.18
CA ASN A 249 -6.86 -21.94 -10.65
C ASN A 249 -6.15 -21.28 -9.48
N ASN A 250 -5.06 -20.58 -9.77
CA ASN A 250 -4.28 -19.86 -8.80
C ASN A 250 -4.17 -18.37 -9.14
N ALA A 251 -3.93 -17.57 -8.12
CA ALA A 251 -3.26 -16.29 -8.27
C ALA A 251 -1.79 -16.45 -7.89
N LEU A 252 -0.89 -15.92 -8.68
CA LEU A 252 0.52 -15.79 -8.32
C LEU A 252 0.78 -14.35 -7.87
N GLY A 253 1.12 -14.21 -6.59
CA GLY A 253 1.56 -12.95 -6.01
C GLY A 253 3.04 -12.73 -6.27
N ILE A 254 3.37 -11.58 -6.85
CA ILE A 254 4.74 -11.17 -7.14
C ILE A 254 5.02 -9.80 -6.54
N GLY A 255 6.25 -9.60 -6.02
CA GLY A 255 6.70 -8.32 -5.46
C GLY A 255 7.54 -7.53 -6.46
N LEU A 256 7.38 -6.22 -6.44
CA LEU A 256 8.29 -5.32 -7.13
C LEU A 256 9.50 -5.06 -6.21
N PRO A 257 10.75 -5.35 -6.65
CA PRO A 257 11.93 -5.02 -5.87
C PRO A 257 11.90 -3.54 -5.47
N PHE A 258 12.01 -3.28 -4.18
CA PHE A 258 11.98 -1.93 -3.60
C PHE A 258 10.71 -1.11 -3.94
N GLY A 259 9.65 -1.79 -4.40
CA GLY A 259 8.32 -1.23 -4.68
C GLY A 259 8.15 -0.53 -6.03
N HIS A 260 9.10 -0.66 -6.96
CA HIS A 260 9.01 -0.05 -8.29
C HIS A 260 9.57 -0.94 -9.39
N SER A 261 9.19 -0.63 -10.63
CA SER A 261 9.78 -1.20 -11.84
C SER A 261 9.65 -0.19 -12.99
N ASP A 262 10.39 -0.37 -14.05
CA ASP A 262 10.16 0.36 -15.28
C ASP A 262 8.98 -0.25 -16.06
N SER A 263 8.33 0.60 -16.86
CA SER A 263 7.13 0.24 -17.61
C SER A 263 7.38 -0.78 -18.72
N GLU A 264 8.62 -0.90 -19.21
CA GLU A 264 8.96 -1.89 -20.23
C GLU A 264 9.05 -3.29 -19.61
N THR A 265 9.74 -3.43 -18.48
CA THR A 265 9.79 -4.68 -17.70
C THR A 265 8.39 -5.14 -17.29
N LEU A 266 7.52 -4.20 -16.85
CA LEU A 266 6.13 -4.51 -16.55
C LEU A 266 5.32 -4.92 -17.79
N SER A 267 5.56 -4.31 -18.94
CA SER A 267 4.92 -4.73 -20.21
C SER A 267 5.34 -6.14 -20.62
N ARG A 268 6.63 -6.49 -20.45
CA ARG A 268 7.13 -7.85 -20.68
C ARG A 268 6.50 -8.86 -19.73
N LEU A 269 6.33 -8.49 -18.45
CA LEU A 269 5.62 -9.31 -17.47
C LEU A 269 4.17 -9.56 -17.89
N MET A 270 3.46 -8.54 -18.41
CA MET A 270 2.08 -8.72 -18.87
C MET A 270 2.01 -9.64 -20.08
N ALA A 271 2.95 -9.53 -21.03
CA ALA A 271 3.02 -10.44 -22.19
C ALA A 271 3.26 -11.89 -21.73
N ALA A 272 4.17 -12.10 -20.79
CA ALA A 272 4.43 -13.42 -20.20
C ALA A 272 3.19 -13.97 -19.46
N ALA A 273 2.52 -13.15 -18.69
CA ALA A 273 1.29 -13.54 -17.99
C ALA A 273 0.18 -13.94 -18.96
N GLN A 274 0.05 -13.23 -20.08
CA GLN A 274 -0.92 -13.53 -21.12
C GLN A 274 -0.61 -14.86 -21.80
N GLN A 275 0.66 -15.12 -22.12
CA GLN A 275 1.10 -16.40 -22.67
C GLN A 275 0.89 -17.56 -21.70
N ALA A 276 1.05 -17.32 -20.40
CA ALA A 276 0.77 -18.30 -19.36
C ALA A 276 -0.74 -18.52 -19.13
N GLY A 277 -1.61 -17.75 -19.77
CA GLY A 277 -3.08 -17.87 -19.66
C GLY A 277 -3.67 -17.20 -18.43
N ALA A 278 -2.98 -16.23 -17.81
CA ALA A 278 -3.57 -15.43 -16.75
C ALA A 278 -4.78 -14.63 -17.27
N SER A 279 -5.85 -14.59 -16.51
CA SER A 279 -7.09 -13.90 -16.87
C SER A 279 -7.08 -12.40 -16.54
N GLY A 280 -6.12 -11.95 -15.72
CA GLY A 280 -5.97 -10.56 -15.35
C GLY A 280 -5.00 -10.35 -14.19
N LEU A 281 -5.01 -9.13 -13.67
CA LEU A 281 -4.11 -8.66 -12.63
C LEU A 281 -4.89 -7.92 -11.55
N ARG A 282 -4.49 -8.09 -10.27
CA ARG A 282 -4.90 -7.25 -9.15
C ARG A 282 -3.68 -6.66 -8.45
N THR A 283 -3.84 -5.49 -7.87
CA THR A 283 -2.83 -4.94 -6.96
C THR A 283 -3.12 -5.37 -5.53
N ALA A 284 -2.08 -5.55 -4.73
CA ALA A 284 -2.21 -5.94 -3.33
C ALA A 284 -1.39 -5.02 -2.41
N PRO A 285 -1.83 -4.82 -1.14
CA PRO A 285 -0.97 -4.29 -0.09
C PRO A 285 0.35 -5.07 -0.02
N GLY A 286 1.42 -4.39 0.41
CA GLY A 286 2.75 -5.01 0.45
C GLY A 286 3.56 -4.85 -0.84
N ARG A 287 3.16 -3.92 -1.74
CA ARG A 287 3.85 -3.63 -3.01
C ARG A 287 3.84 -4.81 -3.98
N ALA A 288 2.74 -5.52 -4.04
CA ALA A 288 2.58 -6.73 -4.83
C ALA A 288 1.54 -6.59 -5.95
N LEU A 289 1.73 -7.42 -6.96
CA LEU A 289 0.78 -7.69 -8.04
C LEU A 289 0.35 -9.15 -7.95
N LEU A 290 -0.92 -9.43 -8.17
CA LEU A 290 -1.48 -10.78 -8.23
C LEU A 290 -1.90 -11.06 -9.67
N LEU A 291 -1.25 -12.00 -10.35
CA LEU A 291 -1.66 -12.51 -11.66
C LEU A 291 -2.65 -13.64 -11.42
N VAL A 292 -3.91 -13.46 -11.84
CA VAL A 292 -5.02 -14.34 -11.49
C VAL A 292 -5.41 -15.26 -12.63
N GLY A 293 -5.97 -16.43 -12.32
CA GLY A 293 -6.52 -17.36 -13.29
C GLY A 293 -5.52 -18.36 -13.89
N LEU A 294 -4.34 -18.51 -13.29
CA LEU A 294 -3.30 -19.43 -13.76
C LEU A 294 -3.60 -20.88 -13.34
N SER A 295 -3.43 -21.84 -14.26
CA SER A 295 -3.40 -23.25 -13.88
C SER A 295 -2.18 -23.57 -12.99
N ALA A 296 -2.17 -24.71 -12.29
CA ALA A 296 -1.05 -25.08 -11.42
C ALA A 296 0.29 -25.18 -12.17
N ASP A 297 0.29 -25.70 -13.39
CA ASP A 297 1.49 -25.81 -14.22
C ASP A 297 1.96 -24.44 -14.75
N ALA A 298 1.02 -23.64 -15.25
CA ALA A 298 1.29 -22.29 -15.72
C ALA A 298 1.83 -21.40 -14.56
N THR A 299 1.31 -21.57 -13.34
CA THR A 299 1.79 -20.84 -12.17
C THR A 299 3.28 -21.08 -11.92
N ARG A 300 3.75 -22.34 -12.00
CA ARG A 300 5.16 -22.67 -11.79
C ARG A 300 6.07 -22.12 -12.91
N GLN A 301 5.62 -22.23 -14.16
CA GLN A 301 6.38 -21.73 -15.31
C GLN A 301 6.46 -20.21 -15.28
N PHE A 302 5.34 -19.54 -15.06
CA PHE A 302 5.29 -18.09 -14.98
C PHE A 302 6.07 -17.53 -13.79
N ALA A 303 6.11 -18.24 -12.65
CA ALA A 303 6.94 -17.83 -11.51
C ALA A 303 8.43 -17.79 -11.89
N ALA A 304 8.93 -18.79 -12.62
CA ALA A 304 10.32 -18.81 -13.11
C ALA A 304 10.60 -17.64 -14.08
N GLU A 305 9.67 -17.33 -14.97
CA GLU A 305 9.79 -16.22 -15.92
C GLU A 305 9.73 -14.86 -15.21
N ALA A 306 8.80 -14.66 -14.28
CA ALA A 306 8.71 -13.45 -13.47
C ALA A 306 10.00 -13.22 -12.65
N ASN A 307 10.58 -14.29 -12.09
CA ASN A 307 11.87 -14.22 -11.39
C ASN A 307 13.02 -13.83 -12.35
N ALA A 308 13.05 -14.39 -13.55
CA ALA A 308 14.04 -14.04 -14.58
C ALA A 308 13.92 -12.58 -15.05
N LEU A 309 12.71 -11.99 -15.00
CA LEU A 309 12.46 -10.56 -15.21
C LEU A 309 12.84 -9.69 -14.00
N GLY A 310 13.31 -10.29 -12.89
CA GLY A 310 13.77 -9.61 -11.70
C GLY A 310 12.71 -9.41 -10.61
N PHE A 311 11.47 -9.86 -10.81
CA PHE A 311 10.42 -9.76 -9.79
C PHE A 311 10.66 -10.74 -8.63
N ILE A 312 10.06 -10.45 -7.49
CA ILE A 312 10.13 -11.27 -6.29
C ILE A 312 8.97 -12.26 -6.32
N VAL A 313 9.29 -13.56 -6.33
CA VAL A 313 8.31 -14.65 -6.31
C VAL A 313 8.41 -15.52 -5.05
N ASP A 314 9.48 -15.33 -4.28
CA ASP A 314 9.74 -16.04 -3.03
C ASP A 314 9.41 -15.13 -1.83
N PRO A 315 8.52 -15.54 -0.91
CA PRO A 315 8.27 -14.82 0.33
C PRO A 315 9.53 -14.55 1.17
N ALA A 316 10.54 -15.40 1.08
CA ALA A 316 11.80 -15.26 1.81
C ALA A 316 12.85 -14.35 1.14
N ASP A 317 12.54 -13.76 -0.02
CA ASP A 317 13.49 -12.90 -0.75
C ASP A 317 13.95 -11.71 0.10
N PRO A 318 15.25 -11.54 0.35
CA PRO A 318 15.77 -10.49 1.22
C PRO A 318 15.54 -9.07 0.71
N ARG A 319 15.29 -8.88 -0.59
CA ARG A 319 14.94 -7.57 -1.17
C ARG A 319 13.65 -7.00 -0.55
N ARG A 320 12.78 -7.85 -0.02
CA ARG A 320 11.56 -7.46 0.71
C ARG A 320 11.84 -6.79 2.04
N LYS A 321 12.96 -7.13 2.67
CA LYS A 321 13.39 -6.56 3.94
C LYS A 321 14.03 -5.16 3.78
N VAL A 322 14.19 -4.65 2.54
CA VAL A 322 14.71 -3.29 2.29
C VAL A 322 13.57 -2.38 1.86
N VAL A 323 13.31 -1.36 2.66
CA VAL A 323 12.26 -0.36 2.39
C VAL A 323 12.89 0.99 2.16
N ALA A 324 12.91 1.43 0.90
CA ALA A 324 13.53 2.69 0.49
C ALA A 324 12.49 3.69 -0.03
N CYS A 325 12.65 4.97 0.30
CA CYS A 325 11.92 6.03 -0.36
C CYS A 325 12.58 6.37 -1.71
N ALA A 326 11.93 7.23 -2.52
CA ALA A 326 12.49 7.66 -3.80
C ALA A 326 13.89 8.28 -3.67
N GLY A 327 14.15 9.08 -2.61
CA GLY A 327 15.44 9.74 -2.41
C GLY A 327 15.79 10.77 -3.47
N ALA A 328 17.04 11.27 -3.44
CA ALA A 328 17.58 12.13 -4.48
C ALA A 328 17.86 11.33 -5.77
N PRO A 329 17.79 11.93 -6.97
CA PRO A 329 17.27 13.27 -7.28
C PRO A 329 15.74 13.31 -7.37
N ILE A 330 15.06 12.18 -7.27
CA ILE A 330 13.63 11.99 -7.50
C ILE A 330 12.76 12.80 -6.50
N CYS A 331 13.25 12.97 -5.27
CA CYS A 331 12.58 13.73 -4.23
C CYS A 331 13.33 15.02 -3.94
N ALA A 332 12.66 16.16 -4.09
CA ALA A 332 13.28 17.48 -3.81
C ALA A 332 13.81 17.63 -2.37
N SER A 333 13.30 16.85 -1.41
CA SER A 333 13.83 16.79 -0.03
C SER A 333 14.90 15.73 0.17
N GLY A 334 15.20 14.92 -0.86
CA GLY A 334 16.19 13.84 -0.75
C GLY A 334 17.61 14.41 -0.71
N GLN A 335 18.41 13.93 0.22
CA GLN A 335 19.82 14.30 0.36
C GLN A 335 20.75 13.13 0.03
N ILE A 336 20.22 11.92 -0.05
CA ILE A 336 20.90 10.72 -0.57
C ILE A 336 19.99 10.00 -1.55
N ALA A 337 20.58 9.21 -2.45
CA ALA A 337 19.88 8.45 -3.47
C ALA A 337 19.31 7.13 -2.90
N ALA A 338 18.39 7.23 -1.93
CA ALA A 338 17.91 6.10 -1.11
C ALA A 338 17.48 4.88 -1.94
N ARG A 339 16.73 5.09 -3.03
CA ARG A 339 16.27 4.01 -3.92
C ARG A 339 17.42 3.35 -4.70
N ALA A 340 18.34 4.15 -5.22
CA ALA A 340 19.47 3.63 -5.99
C ALA A 340 20.45 2.81 -5.12
N MET A 341 20.49 3.08 -3.83
CA MET A 341 21.32 2.36 -2.86
C MET A 341 20.70 1.03 -2.41
N ALA A 342 19.38 0.87 -2.52
CA ALA A 342 18.65 -0.28 -1.98
C ALA A 342 19.16 -1.65 -2.47
N PRO A 343 19.52 -1.86 -3.75
CA PRO A 343 20.09 -3.14 -4.22
C PRO A 343 21.36 -3.56 -3.48
N ALA A 344 22.29 -2.62 -3.24
CA ALA A 344 23.57 -2.89 -2.58
C ALA A 344 23.42 -3.23 -1.07
N ILE A 345 22.25 -3.00 -0.49
CA ILE A 345 21.96 -3.23 0.93
C ILE A 345 21.30 -4.60 1.17
N THR A 346 20.93 -5.30 0.11
CA THR A 346 20.24 -6.60 0.20
C THR A 346 21.02 -7.64 1.00
N ASP A 347 22.35 -7.64 0.94
CA ASP A 347 23.18 -8.60 1.71
C ASP A 347 23.09 -8.35 3.22
N ALA A 348 23.01 -7.10 3.65
CA ALA A 348 22.74 -6.79 5.06
C ALA A 348 21.33 -7.28 5.48
N ALA A 349 20.35 -7.13 4.61
CA ALA A 349 18.99 -7.56 4.87
C ALA A 349 18.83 -9.09 5.01
N ARG A 350 19.68 -9.89 4.36
CA ARG A 350 19.73 -11.36 4.54
C ARG A 350 20.07 -11.78 5.98
N LEU A 351 20.79 -10.94 6.70
CA LEU A 351 21.28 -11.22 8.06
C LEU A 351 20.24 -10.85 9.14
N LEU A 352 19.17 -10.13 8.76
CA LEU A 352 18.12 -9.76 9.69
C LEU A 352 17.13 -10.91 9.93
N PRO A 353 16.62 -11.06 11.15
CA PRO A 353 15.50 -11.96 11.47
C PRO A 353 14.28 -11.71 10.57
N ASP A 354 13.38 -12.70 10.52
CA ASP A 354 12.14 -12.56 9.78
C ASP A 354 11.23 -11.49 10.41
N GLY A 355 10.58 -10.72 9.55
CA GLY A 355 9.75 -9.59 9.97
C GLY A 355 10.52 -8.29 10.24
N GLU A 356 11.85 -8.33 10.32
CA GLU A 356 12.68 -7.13 10.48
C GLU A 356 13.05 -6.53 9.10
N ILE A 357 13.22 -5.20 9.08
CA ILE A 357 13.53 -4.47 7.85
C ILE A 357 14.68 -3.48 8.03
N ILE A 358 15.29 -3.10 6.91
CA ILE A 358 16.16 -1.94 6.80
C ILE A 358 15.35 -0.80 6.16
N HIS A 359 15.20 0.30 6.88
CA HIS A 359 14.54 1.49 6.38
C HIS A 359 15.57 2.49 5.84
N ILE A 360 15.43 2.88 4.56
CA ILE A 360 16.30 3.87 3.92
C ILE A 360 15.47 5.08 3.51
N SER A 361 15.75 6.21 4.11
CA SER A 361 15.10 7.48 3.79
C SER A 361 16.09 8.51 3.24
N GLY A 362 15.73 9.13 2.12
CA GLY A 362 16.53 10.18 1.50
C GLY A 362 16.73 11.42 2.37
N CYS A 363 15.96 11.59 3.43
CA CYS A 363 16.05 12.70 4.39
C CYS A 363 15.42 12.31 5.74
N ALA A 364 15.48 13.17 6.73
CA ALA A 364 14.95 12.96 8.09
C ALA A 364 13.43 12.73 8.18
N LYS A 365 12.65 12.88 7.09
CA LYS A 365 11.18 12.71 7.09
C LYS A 365 10.72 11.26 7.26
N GLY A 366 11.56 10.26 7.01
CA GLY A 366 11.22 8.84 7.20
C GLY A 366 10.05 8.32 6.36
N CYS A 367 9.83 8.83 5.15
CA CYS A 367 8.58 8.62 4.41
C CYS A 367 8.32 7.18 3.95
N ALA A 368 9.37 6.34 3.84
CA ALA A 368 9.22 4.99 3.32
C ALA A 368 8.63 4.01 4.34
N HIS A 369 8.94 4.22 5.63
CA HIS A 369 8.47 3.39 6.72
C HIS A 369 8.27 4.23 7.99
N PRO A 370 7.02 4.54 8.38
CA PRO A 370 6.76 5.41 9.52
C PRO A 370 6.94 4.74 10.88
N ALA A 371 7.01 3.40 10.93
CA ALA A 371 7.25 2.66 12.15
C ALA A 371 8.77 2.56 12.47
N PRO A 372 9.17 2.28 13.72
CA PRO A 372 10.54 1.95 14.05
C PRO A 372 11.06 0.77 13.24
N ALA A 373 12.33 0.82 12.83
CA ALA A 373 13.03 -0.28 12.17
C ALA A 373 14.34 -0.54 12.93
N PRO A 374 14.78 -1.81 13.06
CA PRO A 374 16.01 -2.13 13.76
C PRO A 374 17.24 -1.46 13.14
N LEU A 375 17.25 -1.35 11.81
CA LEU A 375 18.24 -0.55 11.10
C LEU A 375 17.55 0.51 10.25
N ALA A 376 17.89 1.78 10.49
CA ALA A 376 17.35 2.89 9.71
C ALA A 376 18.47 3.81 9.21
N VAL A 377 18.33 4.29 7.98
CA VAL A 377 19.28 5.20 7.33
C VAL A 377 18.54 6.46 6.91
N PHE A 378 19.06 7.61 7.33
CA PHE A 378 18.53 8.91 6.95
C PHE A 378 19.59 9.74 6.26
N GLY A 379 19.25 10.33 5.11
CA GLY A 379 20.11 11.28 4.43
C GLY A 379 20.21 12.59 5.19
N ARG A 380 21.46 13.04 5.45
CA ARG A 380 21.77 14.35 6.01
C ARG A 380 23.07 14.87 5.38
N ASP A 381 23.02 16.06 4.78
CA ASP A 381 24.18 16.74 4.20
C ASP A 381 24.98 15.85 3.22
N GLY A 382 24.27 15.05 2.40
CA GLY A 382 24.86 14.11 1.45
C GLY A 382 25.46 12.84 2.08
N ARG A 383 25.35 12.67 3.40
CA ARG A 383 25.83 11.50 4.16
C ARG A 383 24.65 10.63 4.63
N CYS A 384 24.97 9.42 5.02
CA CYS A 384 24.05 8.43 5.56
C CYS A 384 24.19 8.35 7.07
N ASP A 385 23.25 8.93 7.82
CA ASP A 385 23.14 8.73 9.26
C ASP A 385 22.47 7.37 9.51
N VAL A 386 23.20 6.46 10.13
CA VAL A 386 22.75 5.07 10.40
C VAL A 386 22.34 4.94 11.85
N PHE A 387 21.10 4.48 12.05
CA PHE A 387 20.53 4.21 13.38
C PHE A 387 20.36 2.70 13.56
N ALA A 388 20.74 2.22 14.72
CA ALA A 388 20.45 0.87 15.19
C ALA A 388 19.53 0.99 16.42
N ASP A 389 18.38 0.32 16.39
CA ASP A 389 17.34 0.35 17.42
C ASP A 389 16.98 1.79 17.90
N GLY A 390 16.92 2.71 16.93
CA GLY A 390 16.58 4.12 17.16
C GLY A 390 17.72 5.00 17.68
N VAL A 391 18.93 4.43 17.92
CA VAL A 391 20.12 5.18 18.37
C VAL A 391 21.06 5.41 17.20
N LEU A 392 21.56 6.65 17.04
CA LEU A 392 22.55 6.98 16.02
C LEU A 392 23.86 6.20 16.28
N SER A 393 24.17 5.31 15.34
CA SER A 393 25.38 4.48 15.39
C SER A 393 26.58 5.16 14.73
N CYS A 394 26.38 5.72 13.54
CA CYS A 394 27.44 6.41 12.77
C CYS A 394 26.86 7.24 11.64
N SER A 395 27.71 8.07 11.03
CA SER A 395 27.44 8.77 9.76
C SER A 395 28.52 8.39 8.76
N VAL A 396 28.10 7.81 7.62
CA VAL A 396 29.01 7.29 6.59
C VAL A 396 28.70 7.87 5.21
N SER A 397 29.63 7.69 4.25
CA SER A 397 29.34 7.97 2.84
C SER A 397 28.40 6.90 2.26
N SER A 398 27.78 7.22 1.13
CA SER A 398 26.93 6.27 0.38
C SER A 398 27.67 4.98 0.04
N ASP A 399 28.94 5.08 -0.35
CA ASP A 399 29.76 3.92 -0.77
C ASP A 399 30.12 3.00 0.40
N ALA A 400 30.30 3.56 1.59
CA ALA A 400 30.64 2.79 2.81
C ALA A 400 29.39 2.17 3.49
N LEU A 401 28.19 2.60 3.10
CA LEU A 401 26.94 2.20 3.77
C LEU A 401 26.67 0.69 3.70
N PRO A 402 26.82 -0.02 2.56
CA PRO A 402 26.51 -1.45 2.49
C PRO A 402 27.33 -2.27 3.48
N GLU A 403 28.64 -2.07 3.51
CA GLU A 403 29.54 -2.77 4.43
C GLU A 403 29.19 -2.48 5.90
N ARG A 404 28.89 -1.21 6.22
CA ARG A 404 28.54 -0.82 7.58
C ARG A 404 27.23 -1.47 8.05
N LEU A 405 26.23 -1.57 7.18
CA LEU A 405 24.96 -2.25 7.51
C LEU A 405 25.16 -3.75 7.72
N VAL A 406 26.02 -4.41 6.94
CA VAL A 406 26.39 -5.82 7.15
C VAL A 406 27.01 -6.02 8.54
N GLN A 407 27.94 -5.14 8.95
CA GLN A 407 28.56 -5.20 10.28
C GLN A 407 27.53 -5.06 11.39
N LEU A 408 26.63 -4.09 11.29
CA LEU A 408 25.57 -3.85 12.28
C LEU A 408 24.55 -5.00 12.33
N ALA A 409 24.12 -5.53 11.18
CA ALA A 409 23.19 -6.65 11.12
C ALA A 409 23.75 -7.92 11.79
N ARG A 410 25.06 -8.20 11.60
CA ARG A 410 25.76 -9.31 12.30
C ARG A 410 25.80 -9.09 13.82
N ALA A 411 26.08 -7.87 14.28
CA ALA A 411 26.13 -7.54 15.70
C ALA A 411 24.75 -7.70 16.37
N SER A 412 23.68 -7.31 15.70
CA SER A 412 22.29 -7.45 16.20
C SER A 412 21.82 -8.91 16.26
N GLY A 413 22.27 -9.78 15.33
CA GLY A 413 21.91 -11.20 15.30
C GLY A 413 22.65 -12.05 16.33
N GLY A 414 23.79 -11.59 16.88
CA GLY A 414 24.57 -12.30 17.90
C GLY A 414 24.20 -12.01 19.35
N SER A 415 23.27 -11.05 19.57
CA SER A 415 22.89 -10.59 20.93
C SER A 415 21.46 -10.99 21.34
N ARG A 416 20.79 -11.86 20.59
CA ARG A 416 19.42 -12.34 20.88
C ARG A 416 19.36 -13.85 21.07
#